data_04e469097737b46ef93c52fe6046fa0f
#
_entry.id   04e469097737b46ef93c52fe6046fa0f
#
_cell.length_a   1.000
_cell.length_b   1.000
_cell.length_c   1.000
_cell.angle_alpha   90.00
_cell.angle_beta   90.00
_cell.angle_gamma   90.00
#
_symmetry.space_group_name_H-M   'P 1'
#
loop_
_entity.id
_entity.type
_entity.pdbx_description
1 polymer ?
#
loop_
_entity_poly.entity_id
_entity_poly.type
_entity_poly.pdbx_seq_one_letter_code
_entity_poly.pdbx_strand_id
1 'polypeptide(L)'
;MEATKNKKVLIAMDYDETSQKVAEVGFSMAQAMNAETILLHVISEQPIYYSAYTYMSELSVDFMGDLRKSTQEFLDKVKKHLGDESIKTMLQEGEIARTILKTSKDLEADMIVMGSHSRKWLENMLLGSETEYVLKKTTIPLFIVPTQKDKISS
;
A
#
# COMPACT_ATOMS: atom_id res chain seq x y z
N MET A 1 26.36 24.51 4.87
CA MET A 1 26.10 23.07 4.66
C MET A 1 24.62 22.85 4.45
N GLU A 2 24.26 22.37 3.30
CA GLU A 2 22.88 22.01 3.07
C GLU A 2 22.52 20.77 3.90
N ALA A 3 21.40 20.82 4.61
CA ALA A 3 20.92 19.66 5.33
C ALA A 3 20.58 18.56 4.32
N THR A 4 21.17 17.38 4.49
CA THR A 4 20.86 16.23 3.64
C THR A 4 19.40 15.84 3.89
N LYS A 5 18.57 15.89 2.85
CA LYS A 5 17.18 15.45 2.93
C LYS A 5 17.17 13.95 3.21
N ASN A 6 16.40 13.53 4.19
CA ASN A 6 16.22 12.12 4.48
C ASN A 6 15.46 11.45 3.32
N LYS A 7 15.99 10.31 2.87
CA LYS A 7 15.30 9.50 1.85
C LYS A 7 14.02 8.92 2.43
N LYS A 8 13.03 8.73 1.57
CA LYS A 8 11.72 8.19 1.95
C LYS A 8 11.34 7.05 1.03
N VAL A 9 10.91 5.94 1.62
CA VAL A 9 10.37 4.78 0.89
C VAL A 9 8.90 4.66 1.24
N LEU A 10 8.05 4.73 0.23
CA LEU A 10 6.61 4.57 0.36
C LEU A 10 6.24 3.14 -0.01
N ILE A 11 5.70 2.39 0.94
CA ILE A 11 5.27 1.01 0.73
C ILE A 11 3.74 1.01 0.63
N ALA A 12 3.23 0.76 -0.57
CA ALA A 12 1.80 0.66 -0.81
C ALA A 12 1.37 -0.79 -0.62
N MET A 13 0.45 -1.01 0.30
CA MET A 13 0.01 -2.34 0.69
C MET A 13 -1.48 -2.54 0.43
N ASP A 14 -1.84 -3.72 -0.03
CA ASP A 14 -3.22 -4.18 -0.04
C ASP A 14 -3.62 -4.67 1.36
N TYR A 15 -4.92 -4.82 1.59
CA TYR A 15 -5.45 -5.40 2.82
C TYR A 15 -5.69 -6.89 2.58
N ASP A 16 -4.61 -7.65 2.42
CA ASP A 16 -4.66 -9.09 2.14
C ASP A 16 -3.42 -9.83 2.67
N GLU A 17 -3.35 -11.12 2.39
CA GLU A 17 -2.28 -11.98 2.87
C GLU A 17 -0.90 -11.67 2.27
N THR A 18 -0.84 -10.95 1.14
CA THR A 18 0.44 -10.60 0.50
C THR A 18 1.11 -9.40 1.15
N SER A 19 0.35 -8.60 1.89
CA SER A 19 0.81 -7.34 2.46
C SER A 19 2.00 -7.48 3.39
N GLN A 20 2.04 -8.55 4.18
CA GLN A 20 3.15 -8.79 5.11
C GLN A 20 4.47 -8.94 4.37
N LYS A 21 4.48 -9.74 3.31
CA LYS A 21 5.69 -9.94 2.49
C LYS A 21 6.15 -8.62 1.85
N VAL A 22 5.22 -7.86 1.29
CA VAL A 22 5.52 -6.56 0.66
C VAL A 22 6.11 -5.61 1.70
N ALA A 23 5.51 -5.54 2.89
CA ALA A 23 5.99 -4.70 3.97
C ALA A 23 7.38 -5.10 4.44
N GLU A 24 7.62 -6.39 4.65
CA GLU A 24 8.94 -6.90 5.10
C GLU A 24 10.05 -6.59 4.12
N VAL A 25 9.81 -6.87 2.83
CA VAL A 25 10.81 -6.62 1.79
C VAL A 25 11.04 -5.12 1.62
N GLY A 26 9.96 -4.33 1.57
CA GLY A 26 10.05 -2.87 1.44
C GLY A 26 10.78 -2.23 2.61
N PHE A 27 10.50 -2.69 3.83
CA PHE A 27 11.17 -2.20 5.03
C PHE A 27 12.67 -2.55 5.01
N SER A 28 13.01 -3.77 4.60
CA SER A 28 14.41 -4.18 4.45
C SER A 28 15.16 -3.28 3.47
N MET A 29 14.53 -2.94 2.34
CA MET A 29 15.12 -2.00 1.38
C MET A 29 15.29 -0.60 1.97
N ALA A 30 14.28 -0.12 2.69
CA ALA A 30 14.36 1.20 3.34
C ALA A 30 15.51 1.26 4.34
N GLN A 31 15.70 0.21 5.13
CA GLN A 31 16.81 0.12 6.07
C GLN A 31 18.16 0.15 5.33
N ALA A 32 18.29 -0.60 4.25
CA ALA A 32 19.52 -0.63 3.44
C ALA A 32 19.84 0.74 2.83
N MET A 33 18.82 1.53 2.53
CA MET A 33 18.96 2.89 2.00
C MET A 33 19.13 3.95 3.09
N ASN A 34 19.01 3.56 4.34
CA ASN A 34 18.92 4.49 5.49
C ASN A 34 17.80 5.51 5.29
N ALA A 35 16.64 5.02 4.84
CA ALA A 35 15.48 5.80 4.49
C ALA A 35 14.36 5.70 5.53
N GLU A 36 13.53 6.75 5.60
CA GLU A 36 12.29 6.74 6.37
C GLU A 36 11.29 5.80 5.67
N THR A 37 10.58 4.99 6.45
CA THR A 37 9.57 4.06 5.93
C THR A 37 8.18 4.60 6.18
N ILE A 38 7.35 4.64 5.13
CA ILE A 38 5.94 5.03 5.21
C ILE A 38 5.11 3.87 4.66
N LEU A 39 4.20 3.35 5.49
CA LEU A 39 3.25 2.32 5.08
C LEU A 39 1.96 3.01 4.63
N LEU A 40 1.54 2.79 3.39
CA LEU A 40 0.34 3.37 2.83
C LEU A 40 -0.68 2.29 2.48
N HIS A 41 -1.92 2.50 2.88
CA HIS A 41 -3.06 1.78 2.31
C HIS A 41 -4.06 2.77 1.75
N VAL A 42 -4.61 2.47 0.58
CA VAL A 42 -5.64 3.28 -0.07
C VAL A 42 -6.95 2.51 -0.04
N ILE A 43 -7.95 3.08 0.62
CA ILE A 43 -9.31 2.54 0.58
C ILE A 43 -9.93 2.95 -0.75
N SER A 44 -10.29 1.95 -1.54
CA SER A 44 -10.82 2.17 -2.89
C SER A 44 -12.24 2.75 -2.86
N GLU A 45 -12.48 3.73 -3.70
CA GLU A 45 -13.81 4.30 -3.94
C GLU A 45 -14.56 3.44 -4.97
N GLN A 46 -14.82 2.17 -4.64
CA GLN A 46 -15.59 1.30 -5.53
C GLN A 46 -17.09 1.58 -5.39
N PRO A 47 -17.89 1.52 -6.49
CA PRO A 47 -19.34 1.72 -6.40
C PRO A 47 -20.02 0.82 -5.38
N ILE A 48 -19.52 -0.39 -5.19
CA ILE A 48 -20.09 -1.34 -4.22
C ILE A 48 -19.98 -0.80 -2.78
N TYR A 49 -18.93 -0.05 -2.47
CA TYR A 49 -18.79 0.53 -1.14
C TYR A 49 -19.79 1.66 -0.92
N TYR A 50 -20.06 2.45 -1.95
CA TYR A 50 -21.07 3.50 -1.87
C TYR A 50 -22.47 2.93 -1.65
N SER A 51 -22.83 1.87 -2.35
CA SER A 51 -24.12 1.20 -2.16
C SER A 51 -24.26 0.63 -0.76
N ALA A 52 -23.21 -0.04 -0.29
CA ALA A 52 -23.16 -0.59 1.07
C ALA A 52 -23.23 0.53 2.12
N TYR A 53 -22.48 1.62 1.89
CA TYR A 53 -22.46 2.78 2.78
C TYR A 53 -23.86 3.41 2.91
N THR A 54 -24.54 3.62 1.78
CA THR A 54 -25.88 4.20 1.76
C THR A 54 -26.86 3.34 2.55
N TYR A 55 -26.84 2.01 2.31
CA TYR A 55 -27.70 1.07 3.00
C TYR A 55 -27.43 1.05 4.50
N MET A 56 -26.16 0.96 4.88
CA MET A 56 -25.75 0.92 6.30
C MET A 56 -26.02 2.23 7.00
N SER A 57 -25.93 3.36 6.29
CA SER A 57 -26.27 4.67 6.82
C SER A 57 -27.75 4.75 7.20
N GLU A 58 -28.62 4.18 6.38
CA GLU A 58 -30.06 4.10 6.67
C GLU A 58 -30.35 3.25 7.92
N LEU A 59 -29.48 2.28 8.21
CA LEU A 59 -29.56 1.44 9.41
C LEU A 59 -28.79 2.03 10.60
N SER A 60 -28.34 3.27 10.50
CA SER A 60 -27.53 3.95 11.52
C SER A 60 -26.20 3.23 11.81
N VAL A 61 -25.61 2.61 10.79
CA VAL A 61 -24.31 1.92 10.89
C VAL A 61 -23.25 2.75 10.17
N ASP A 62 -22.16 3.10 10.87
CA ASP A 62 -21.02 3.82 10.31
C ASP A 62 -20.04 2.85 9.63
N PHE A 63 -20.39 2.39 8.44
CA PHE A 63 -19.60 1.44 7.68
C PHE A 63 -18.20 1.99 7.33
N MET A 64 -18.12 3.25 6.85
CA MET A 64 -16.83 3.84 6.46
C MET A 64 -15.94 4.12 7.67
N GLY A 65 -16.51 4.57 8.77
CA GLY A 65 -15.74 4.77 10.01
C GLY A 65 -15.17 3.46 10.52
N ASP A 66 -15.96 2.38 10.50
CA ASP A 66 -15.50 1.05 10.90
C ASP A 66 -14.43 0.52 9.97
N LEU A 67 -14.54 0.75 8.66
CA LEU A 67 -13.56 0.34 7.67
C LEU A 67 -12.22 1.08 7.88
N ARG A 68 -12.27 2.39 8.10
CA ARG A 68 -11.07 3.19 8.41
C ARG A 68 -10.38 2.68 9.66
N LYS A 69 -11.16 2.42 10.70
CA LYS A 69 -10.63 1.91 11.97
C LYS A 69 -9.95 0.56 11.79
N SER A 70 -10.63 -0.39 11.13
CA SER A 70 -10.07 -1.72 10.87
C SER A 70 -8.78 -1.65 10.06
N THR A 71 -8.75 -0.80 9.05
CA THR A 71 -7.59 -0.63 8.18
C THR A 71 -6.43 0.02 8.93
N GLN A 72 -6.71 1.00 9.78
CA GLN A 72 -5.67 1.62 10.60
C GLN A 72 -5.09 0.60 11.58
N GLU A 73 -5.94 -0.21 12.21
CA GLU A 73 -5.49 -1.29 13.09
C GLU A 73 -4.60 -2.29 12.35
N PHE A 74 -4.93 -2.59 11.11
CA PHE A 74 -4.11 -3.45 10.26
C PHE A 74 -2.72 -2.83 10.01
N LEU A 75 -2.67 -1.55 9.64
CA LEU A 75 -1.39 -0.86 9.45
C LEU A 75 -0.56 -0.84 10.73
N ASP A 76 -1.20 -0.60 11.86
CA ASP A 76 -0.53 -0.59 13.17
C ASP A 76 0.05 -1.96 13.52
N LYS A 77 -0.66 -3.03 13.20
CA LYS A 77 -0.18 -4.41 13.39
C LYS A 77 1.04 -4.71 12.52
N VAL A 78 1.03 -4.26 11.27
CA VAL A 78 2.18 -4.44 10.36
C VAL A 78 3.39 -3.68 10.91
N LYS A 79 3.20 -2.43 11.31
CA LYS A 79 4.26 -1.62 11.93
C LYS A 79 4.84 -2.32 13.16
N LYS A 80 4.00 -2.83 14.03
CA LYS A 80 4.41 -3.55 15.24
C LYS A 80 5.21 -4.81 14.89
N HIS A 81 4.75 -5.54 13.88
CA HIS A 81 5.45 -6.74 13.40
C HIS A 81 6.85 -6.40 12.88
N LEU A 82 7.00 -5.28 12.18
CA LEU A 82 8.30 -4.81 11.68
C LEU A 82 9.23 -4.31 12.79
N GLY A 83 8.68 -3.93 13.94
CA GLY A 83 9.47 -3.63 15.13
C GLY A 83 10.20 -2.29 15.14
N ASP A 84 9.76 -1.33 14.35
CA ASP A 84 10.38 0.00 14.29
C ASP A 84 9.33 1.09 14.50
N GLU A 85 9.42 1.78 15.64
CA GLU A 85 8.48 2.85 16.02
C GLU A 85 8.56 4.08 15.13
N SER A 86 9.66 4.24 14.38
CA SER A 86 9.81 5.38 13.47
C SER A 86 9.00 5.24 12.18
N ILE A 87 8.49 4.05 11.88
CA ILE A 87 7.65 3.80 10.71
C ILE A 87 6.38 4.66 10.80
N LYS A 88 6.08 5.38 9.71
CA LYS A 88 4.84 6.16 9.60
C LYS A 88 3.78 5.33 8.88
N THR A 89 2.54 5.50 9.29
CA THR A 89 1.40 4.88 8.61
C THR A 89 0.52 5.96 8.01
N MET A 90 0.00 5.69 6.81
CA MET A 90 -0.92 6.60 6.12
C MET A 90 -2.10 5.81 5.57
N LEU A 91 -3.29 6.35 5.78
CA LEU A 91 -4.52 5.82 5.23
C LEU A 91 -5.14 6.89 4.34
N GLN A 92 -5.34 6.57 3.08
CA GLN A 92 -5.93 7.48 2.09
C GLN A 92 -7.16 6.83 1.47
N GLU A 93 -7.99 7.64 0.84
CA GLU A 93 -9.17 7.18 0.12
C GLU A 93 -9.11 7.69 -1.32
N GLY A 94 -9.59 6.89 -2.26
CA GLY A 94 -9.64 7.28 -3.66
C GLY A 94 -9.36 6.13 -4.60
N GLU A 95 -9.05 6.47 -5.83
CA GLU A 95 -8.59 5.50 -6.82
C GLU A 95 -7.17 5.08 -6.47
N ILE A 96 -6.95 3.77 -6.31
CA ILE A 96 -5.74 3.22 -5.70
C ILE A 96 -4.45 3.74 -6.36
N ALA A 97 -4.27 3.46 -7.65
CA ALA A 97 -3.02 3.79 -8.34
C ALA A 97 -2.77 5.30 -8.40
N ARG A 98 -3.79 6.09 -8.68
CA ARG A 98 -3.67 7.55 -8.72
C ARG A 98 -3.33 8.13 -7.35
N THR A 99 -3.93 7.59 -6.30
CA THR A 99 -3.67 8.02 -4.93
C THR A 99 -2.24 7.69 -4.51
N ILE A 100 -1.74 6.51 -4.89
CA ILE A 100 -0.36 6.13 -4.64
C ILE A 100 0.60 7.11 -5.33
N LEU A 101 0.36 7.42 -6.59
CA LEU A 101 1.19 8.36 -7.36
C LEU A 101 1.17 9.76 -6.74
N LYS A 102 -0.02 10.25 -6.40
CA LYS A 102 -0.17 11.56 -5.78
C LYS A 102 0.54 11.62 -4.42
N THR A 103 0.31 10.63 -3.58
CA THR A 103 0.93 10.56 -2.26
C THR A 103 2.45 10.52 -2.36
N SER A 104 2.99 9.73 -3.29
CA SER A 104 4.43 9.62 -3.49
C SER A 104 5.06 10.97 -3.89
N LYS A 105 4.38 11.75 -4.72
CA LYS A 105 4.82 13.09 -5.09
C LYS A 105 4.74 14.07 -3.94
N ASP A 106 3.62 14.08 -3.23
CA ASP A 106 3.39 14.99 -2.09
C ASP A 106 4.42 14.76 -0.99
N LEU A 107 4.80 13.50 -0.75
CA LEU A 107 5.83 13.13 0.23
C LEU A 107 7.25 13.33 -0.28
N GLU A 108 7.41 13.53 -1.58
CA GLU A 108 8.71 13.52 -2.24
C GLU A 108 9.46 12.20 -1.96
N ALA A 109 8.75 11.08 -2.14
CA ALA A 109 9.31 9.77 -1.93
C ALA A 109 10.41 9.47 -2.93
N ASP A 110 11.44 8.76 -2.48
CA ASP A 110 12.57 8.37 -3.33
C ASP A 110 12.36 7.01 -3.98
N MET A 111 11.45 6.22 -3.44
CA MET A 111 11.07 4.92 -3.99
C MET A 111 9.65 4.56 -3.57
N ILE A 112 8.94 3.90 -4.48
CA ILE A 112 7.64 3.28 -4.21
C ILE A 112 7.85 1.77 -4.20
N VAL A 113 7.29 1.07 -3.22
CA VAL A 113 7.31 -0.40 -3.15
C VAL A 113 5.87 -0.90 -3.27
N MET A 114 5.65 -1.84 -4.16
CA MET A 114 4.33 -2.48 -4.38
C MET A 114 4.50 -3.97 -4.60
N GLY A 115 3.45 -4.74 -4.34
CA GLY A 115 3.40 -6.15 -4.72
C GLY A 115 3.09 -6.31 -6.21
N SER A 116 3.52 -7.41 -6.81
CA SER A 116 3.27 -7.68 -8.23
C SER A 116 1.78 -7.93 -8.52
N HIS A 117 1.06 -8.53 -7.58
CA HIS A 117 -0.37 -8.85 -7.69
C HIS A 117 -1.06 -8.65 -6.35
N SER A 118 -2.35 -8.31 -6.38
CA SER A 118 -3.22 -8.37 -5.22
C SER A 118 -3.91 -9.74 -5.16
N ARG A 119 -5.06 -9.86 -4.47
CA ARG A 119 -5.79 -11.12 -4.26
C ARG A 119 -6.09 -11.93 -5.51
N LYS A 120 -6.30 -11.26 -6.65
CA LYS A 120 -6.75 -11.92 -7.89
C LYS A 120 -5.58 -12.09 -8.83
N TRP A 121 -4.86 -13.17 -8.65
CA TRP A 121 -3.83 -13.53 -9.60
C TRP A 121 -4.47 -14.34 -10.75
N LEU A 122 -4.28 -13.88 -11.98
CA LEU A 122 -4.68 -14.60 -13.19
C LEU A 122 -3.41 -15.09 -13.88
N GLU A 123 -3.41 -16.36 -14.28
CA GLU A 123 -2.23 -17.06 -14.81
C GLU A 123 -1.46 -16.31 -15.91
N ASN A 124 -2.18 -15.54 -16.71
CA ASN A 124 -1.58 -14.84 -17.86
C ASN A 124 -1.21 -13.39 -17.56
N MET A 125 -1.33 -12.93 -16.29
CA MET A 125 -0.99 -11.57 -15.92
C MET A 125 0.36 -11.51 -15.24
N LEU A 126 1.28 -10.75 -15.81
CA LEU A 126 2.60 -10.50 -15.22
C LEU A 126 2.51 -9.55 -14.02
N LEU A 127 1.62 -8.56 -14.11
CA LEU A 127 1.41 -7.56 -13.05
C LEU A 127 -0.07 -7.33 -12.82
N GLY A 128 -0.45 -7.03 -11.58
CA GLY A 128 -1.76 -6.52 -11.25
C GLY A 128 -2.01 -5.16 -11.90
N SER A 129 -3.27 -4.81 -12.13
CA SER A 129 -3.67 -3.59 -12.84
C SER A 129 -3.18 -2.31 -12.16
N GLU A 130 -3.21 -2.26 -10.83
CA GLU A 130 -2.76 -1.09 -10.07
C GLU A 130 -1.24 -0.90 -10.20
N THR A 131 -0.49 -1.98 -10.05
CA THR A 131 0.97 -1.95 -10.18
C THR A 131 1.39 -1.59 -11.61
N GLU A 132 0.70 -2.13 -12.61
CA GLU A 132 0.94 -1.79 -14.02
C GLU A 132 0.69 -0.31 -14.28
N TYR A 133 -0.41 0.24 -13.73
CA TYR A 133 -0.73 1.65 -13.90
C TYR A 133 0.36 2.54 -13.27
N VAL A 134 0.78 2.23 -12.04
CA VAL A 134 1.83 2.98 -11.37
C VAL A 134 3.13 2.90 -12.18
N LEU A 135 3.49 1.71 -12.67
CA LEU A 135 4.70 1.53 -13.48
C LEU A 135 4.70 2.41 -14.73
N LYS A 136 3.57 2.51 -15.41
CA LYS A 136 3.44 3.34 -16.63
C LYS A 136 3.50 4.84 -16.37
N LYS A 137 3.09 5.29 -15.19
CA LYS A 137 2.91 6.72 -14.90
C LYS A 137 3.94 7.31 -13.93
N THR A 138 4.66 6.48 -13.20
CA THR A 138 5.56 6.97 -12.15
C THR A 138 6.79 7.67 -12.70
N THR A 139 7.19 8.76 -12.03
CA THR A 139 8.50 9.39 -12.22
C THR A 139 9.45 9.04 -11.06
N ILE A 140 8.95 8.30 -10.08
CA ILE A 140 9.71 7.85 -8.91
C ILE A 140 10.05 6.37 -9.12
N PRO A 141 11.27 5.91 -8.77
CA PRO A 141 11.63 4.50 -8.90
C PRO A 141 10.62 3.59 -8.21
N LEU A 142 10.25 2.50 -8.89
CA LEU A 142 9.27 1.53 -8.41
C LEU A 142 9.96 0.18 -8.18
N PHE A 143 9.85 -0.32 -6.95
CA PHE A 143 10.35 -1.64 -6.58
C PHE A 143 9.14 -2.57 -6.46
N ILE A 144 9.14 -3.64 -7.25
CA ILE A 144 8.03 -4.59 -7.30
C ILE A 144 8.43 -5.87 -6.57
N VAL A 145 7.65 -6.24 -5.54
CA VAL A 145 7.86 -7.46 -4.76
C VAL A 145 7.00 -8.56 -5.37
N PRO A 146 7.58 -9.67 -5.82
CA PRO A 146 6.78 -10.79 -6.33
C PRO A 146 5.88 -11.35 -5.23
N THR A 147 4.58 -11.45 -5.53
CA THR A 147 3.57 -11.97 -4.60
C THR A 147 2.86 -13.20 -5.15
N GLN A 148 3.34 -13.76 -6.26
CA GLN A 148 2.80 -15.00 -6.82
C GLN A 148 2.98 -16.16 -5.86
N LYS A 149 1.96 -17.02 -5.79
CA LYS A 149 2.12 -18.30 -5.10
C LYS A 149 3.11 -19.15 -5.87
N ASP A 150 3.97 -19.86 -5.14
CA ASP A 150 4.94 -20.77 -5.73
C ASP A 150 4.20 -21.91 -6.44
N LYS A 151 4.42 -22.06 -7.75
CA LYS A 151 3.79 -23.09 -8.56
C LYS A 151 4.41 -24.47 -8.35
N ILE A 152 5.54 -24.56 -7.65
CA ILE A 152 6.28 -25.80 -7.45
C ILE A 152 5.59 -26.71 -6.44
N SER A 153 4.70 -26.19 -5.63
CA SER A 153 3.98 -26.94 -4.59
C SER A 153 2.64 -27.54 -5.05
N SER A 154 2.32 -27.46 -6.33
CA SER A 154 1.08 -28.04 -6.86
C SER A 154 1.27 -29.50 -7.26
#